data_ccbaafb91cfed4077c71342d34d6475f
#
_entry.id   ccbaafb91cfed4077c71342d34d6475f
#
_cell.length_a   1.000
_cell.length_b   1.000
_cell.length_c   1.000
_cell.angle_alpha   90.00
_cell.angle_beta   90.00
_cell.angle_gamma   90.00
#
_symmetry.space_group_name_H-M   'P 1'
#
loop_
_entity.id
_entity.type
_entity.pdbx_description
1 polymer ?
#
loop_
_entity_poly.entity_id
_entity_poly.type
_entity_poly.pdbx_seq_one_letter_code
_entity_poly.pdbx_strand_id
1 'polypeptide(L)'
;MNEGHCSFLVLALMDQFGGNAEKVKSLCHFTTHTPVPAGHDQFRLNMVKKVLNQLLPDSLSLPSIKSKDTLHMTELGLKFSRSANGVSKLHGDVAQNQFPWSNISFITNGVHHSYWMGSSFKNTFDEYLPGWRRDPQKLDNVDKIPDKILLTAHEISKRRLLTYANAQTS
;
A
#
# COMPACT_ATOMS: atom_id res chain seq x y z
N MET A 1 3.77 2.39 -10.04
CA MET A 1 2.48 3.00 -9.64
C MET A 1 2.09 2.47 -8.28
N ASN A 2 1.72 3.34 -7.38
CA ASN A 2 1.36 2.98 -6.00
C ASN A 2 -0.14 3.21 -5.80
N GLU A 3 -0.92 2.14 -5.73
CA GLU A 3 -2.38 2.08 -5.73
C GLU A 3 -3.07 2.54 -7.02
N GLY A 4 -4.39 2.27 -7.06
CA GLY A 4 -5.23 2.50 -8.24
C GLY A 4 -5.20 3.93 -8.77
N HIS A 5 -5.23 4.95 -7.90
CA HIS A 5 -5.20 6.35 -8.32
C HIS A 5 -3.98 6.73 -9.16
N CYS A 6 -2.83 6.07 -8.95
CA CYS A 6 -1.64 6.28 -9.76
C CYS A 6 -1.75 5.69 -11.18
N SER A 7 -2.75 4.87 -11.45
CA SER A 7 -2.92 4.20 -12.74
C SER A 7 -3.32 5.16 -13.88
N PHE A 8 -3.75 6.38 -13.57
CA PHE A 8 -3.89 7.43 -14.58
C PHE A 8 -2.57 7.72 -15.33
N LEU A 9 -1.41 7.41 -14.74
CA LEU A 9 -0.12 7.47 -15.43
C LEU A 9 -0.10 6.61 -16.70
N VAL A 10 -0.80 5.48 -16.72
CA VAL A 10 -0.91 4.61 -17.90
C VAL A 10 -1.45 5.40 -19.09
N LEU A 11 -2.48 6.22 -18.89
CA LEU A 11 -3.10 7.01 -19.95
C LEU A 11 -2.13 8.03 -20.53
N ALA A 12 -1.40 8.74 -19.66
CA ALA A 12 -0.38 9.71 -20.08
C ALA A 12 0.78 9.02 -20.83
N LEU A 13 1.22 7.85 -20.38
CA LEU A 13 2.25 7.08 -21.08
C LEU A 13 1.74 6.52 -22.41
N MET A 14 0.49 6.10 -22.49
CA MET A 14 -0.12 5.66 -23.77
C MET A 14 -0.13 6.79 -24.79
N ASP A 15 -0.49 8.00 -24.39
CA ASP A 15 -0.41 9.19 -25.23
C ASP A 15 1.04 9.46 -25.67
N GLN A 16 1.97 9.51 -24.73
CA GLN A 16 3.38 9.77 -24.99
C GLN A 16 4.02 8.76 -25.94
N PHE A 17 3.62 7.50 -25.88
CA PHE A 17 4.19 6.40 -26.71
C PHE A 17 3.27 5.99 -27.89
N GLY A 18 2.38 6.87 -28.32
CA GLY A 18 1.54 6.64 -29.51
C GLY A 18 0.68 5.38 -29.41
N GLY A 19 0.16 5.04 -28.23
CA GLY A 19 -0.67 3.86 -28.00
C GLY A 19 0.09 2.54 -27.86
N ASN A 20 1.42 2.55 -27.77
CA ASN A 20 2.24 1.34 -27.64
C ASN A 20 2.12 0.71 -26.24
N ALA A 21 1.13 -0.16 -26.08
CA ALA A 21 0.80 -0.83 -24.82
C ALA A 21 1.95 -1.65 -24.24
N GLU A 22 2.71 -2.37 -25.09
CA GLU A 22 3.86 -3.18 -24.63
C GLU A 22 4.98 -2.31 -24.08
N LYS A 23 5.23 -1.18 -24.72
CA LYS A 23 6.21 -0.21 -24.22
C LYS A 23 5.78 0.35 -22.86
N VAL A 24 4.53 0.77 -22.70
CA VAL A 24 3.98 1.27 -21.43
C VAL A 24 4.09 0.20 -20.36
N LYS A 25 3.66 -1.03 -20.65
CA LYS A 25 3.75 -2.15 -19.72
C LYS A 25 5.18 -2.41 -19.24
N SER A 26 6.15 -2.35 -20.15
CA SER A 26 7.57 -2.57 -19.82
C SER A 26 8.15 -1.55 -18.84
N LEU A 27 7.59 -0.35 -18.79
CA LEU A 27 8.02 0.75 -17.92
C LEU A 27 7.33 0.78 -16.55
N CYS A 28 6.21 0.07 -16.41
CA CYS A 28 5.37 0.16 -15.22
C CYS A 28 5.55 -1.04 -14.28
N HIS A 29 5.45 -0.75 -13.00
CA HIS A 29 5.27 -1.69 -11.90
C HIS A 29 4.11 -1.20 -11.03
N PHE A 30 3.28 -2.12 -10.52
CA PHE A 30 2.12 -1.78 -9.72
C PHE A 30 2.22 -2.36 -8.31
N THR A 31 2.01 -1.51 -7.30
CA THR A 31 1.93 -1.94 -5.91
C THR A 31 0.52 -1.65 -5.37
N THR A 32 -0.16 -2.68 -4.89
CA THR A 32 -1.46 -2.53 -4.23
C THR A 32 -1.33 -2.67 -2.71
N HIS A 33 -2.10 -1.85 -1.99
CA HIS A 33 -2.21 -1.86 -0.53
C HIS A 33 -3.61 -2.23 -0.06
N THR A 34 -4.56 -2.37 -0.99
CA THR A 34 -5.98 -2.50 -0.68
C THR A 34 -6.41 -3.96 -0.57
N PRO A 35 -6.80 -4.43 0.63
CA PRO A 35 -7.20 -5.81 0.86
C PRO A 35 -8.70 -6.06 0.62
N VAL A 36 -9.49 -5.02 0.32
CA VAL A 36 -10.96 -5.11 0.21
C VAL A 36 -11.47 -4.54 -1.11
N PRO A 37 -12.46 -5.18 -1.75
CA PRO A 37 -12.99 -4.73 -3.05
C PRO A 37 -13.50 -3.28 -3.06
N ALA A 38 -14.11 -2.84 -1.96
CA ALA A 38 -14.67 -1.48 -1.83
C ALA A 38 -13.62 -0.35 -1.87
N GLY A 39 -12.35 -0.68 -1.64
CA GLY A 39 -11.24 0.28 -1.69
C GLY A 39 -10.60 0.44 -3.06
N HIS A 40 -11.05 -0.33 -4.08
CA HIS A 40 -10.55 -0.19 -5.44
C HIS A 40 -11.33 0.88 -6.19
N ASP A 41 -10.67 1.99 -6.51
CA ASP A 41 -11.28 3.13 -7.18
C ASP A 41 -11.90 2.75 -8.52
N GLN A 42 -13.14 3.22 -8.74
CA GLN A 42 -13.89 3.05 -9.98
C GLN A 42 -14.51 4.38 -10.38
N PHE A 43 -14.29 4.81 -11.60
CA PHE A 43 -14.82 6.07 -12.12
C PHE A 43 -15.73 5.83 -13.33
N ARG A 44 -16.85 6.55 -13.40
CA ARG A 44 -17.72 6.52 -14.58
C ARG A 44 -16.96 7.09 -15.79
N LEU A 45 -17.02 6.40 -16.93
CA LEU A 45 -16.28 6.79 -18.13
C LEU A 45 -16.65 8.17 -18.67
N ASN A 46 -17.90 8.59 -18.53
CA ASN A 46 -18.32 9.94 -18.93
C ASN A 46 -17.63 11.00 -18.09
N MET A 47 -17.42 10.75 -16.78
CA MET A 47 -16.67 11.62 -15.88
C MET A 47 -15.18 11.63 -16.25
N VAL A 48 -14.59 10.46 -16.49
CA VAL A 48 -13.20 10.34 -16.93
C VAL A 48 -12.97 11.09 -18.23
N LYS A 49 -13.85 10.92 -19.23
CA LYS A 49 -13.81 11.64 -20.50
C LYS A 49 -13.92 13.15 -20.31
N LYS A 50 -14.82 13.60 -19.45
CA LYS A 50 -15.01 15.03 -19.18
C LYS A 50 -13.78 15.67 -18.56
N VAL A 51 -13.06 14.97 -17.66
CA VAL A 51 -11.90 15.50 -16.93
C VAL A 51 -10.63 15.39 -17.77
N LEU A 52 -10.39 14.24 -18.41
CA LEU A 52 -9.16 13.96 -19.13
C LEU A 52 -9.20 14.43 -20.61
N ASN A 53 -10.40 14.64 -21.15
CA ASN A 53 -10.61 15.12 -22.51
C ASN A 53 -9.68 14.45 -23.55
N GLN A 54 -8.67 15.14 -24.06
CA GLN A 54 -7.74 14.66 -25.08
C GLN A 54 -6.71 13.63 -24.57
N LEU A 55 -6.55 13.48 -23.25
CA LEU A 55 -5.63 12.48 -22.67
C LEU A 55 -6.19 11.05 -22.66
N LEU A 56 -7.40 10.83 -23.14
CA LEU A 56 -7.94 9.49 -23.37
C LEU A 56 -7.62 9.07 -24.80
N PRO A 57 -6.62 8.21 -25.02
CA PRO A 57 -6.35 7.72 -26.37
C PRO A 57 -7.55 6.95 -26.90
N ASP A 58 -8.01 7.28 -28.11
CA ASP A 58 -9.05 6.48 -28.81
C ASP A 58 -8.61 5.02 -29.01
N SER A 59 -7.29 4.81 -29.09
CA SER A 59 -6.64 3.51 -29.22
C SER A 59 -6.65 2.67 -27.94
N LEU A 60 -6.99 3.25 -26.78
CA LEU A 60 -7.12 2.45 -25.58
C LEU A 60 -8.35 1.56 -25.75
N SER A 61 -8.13 0.31 -26.12
CA SER A 61 -9.20 -0.69 -26.15
C SER A 61 -9.63 -0.97 -24.71
N LEU A 62 -10.36 0.01 -24.16
CA LEU A 62 -10.95 -0.01 -22.82
C LEU A 62 -11.93 -1.18 -22.55
N PRO A 63 -12.38 -2.00 -23.52
CA PRO A 63 -13.31 -3.10 -23.24
C PRO A 63 -12.83 -4.08 -22.18
N SER A 64 -11.53 -4.22 -22.03
CA SER A 64 -10.95 -5.19 -21.11
C SER A 64 -10.76 -4.68 -19.66
N ILE A 65 -10.94 -3.37 -19.45
CA ILE A 65 -10.83 -2.72 -18.11
C ILE A 65 -12.12 -2.01 -17.72
N LYS A 66 -13.17 -2.18 -18.55
CA LYS A 66 -14.52 -1.67 -18.31
C LYS A 66 -15.43 -2.77 -17.77
N SER A 67 -16.09 -2.50 -16.67
CA SER A 67 -17.35 -3.14 -16.33
C SER A 67 -18.43 -2.06 -16.38
N LYS A 68 -19.43 -2.23 -17.30
CA LYS A 68 -20.62 -1.36 -17.34
C LYS A 68 -20.35 0.14 -17.27
N ASP A 69 -19.59 0.72 -18.17
CA ASP A 69 -19.28 2.16 -18.21
C ASP A 69 -18.43 2.72 -17.05
N THR A 70 -17.75 1.87 -16.31
CA THR A 70 -16.77 2.28 -15.30
C THR A 70 -15.35 1.90 -15.69
N LEU A 71 -14.38 2.74 -15.31
CA LEU A 71 -12.95 2.49 -15.38
C LEU A 71 -12.47 1.99 -14.00
N HIS A 72 -11.96 0.77 -13.95
CA HIS A 72 -11.37 0.18 -12.75
C HIS A 72 -9.89 0.51 -12.66
N MET A 73 -9.50 1.34 -11.70
CA MET A 73 -8.15 1.86 -11.61
C MET A 73 -7.11 0.79 -11.28
N THR A 74 -7.44 -0.14 -10.38
CA THR A 74 -6.55 -1.25 -10.03
C THR A 74 -6.35 -2.20 -11.21
N GLU A 75 -7.41 -2.52 -11.96
CA GLU A 75 -7.30 -3.35 -13.16
C GLU A 75 -6.47 -2.66 -14.24
N LEU A 76 -6.62 -1.34 -14.42
CA LEU A 76 -5.80 -0.56 -15.32
C LEU A 76 -4.32 -0.67 -14.94
N GLY A 77 -3.99 -0.47 -13.66
CA GLY A 77 -2.63 -0.60 -13.14
C GLY A 77 -2.04 -1.98 -13.34
N LEU A 78 -2.80 -3.03 -13.02
CA LEU A 78 -2.36 -4.43 -13.17
C LEU A 78 -2.11 -4.81 -14.62
N LYS A 79 -3.01 -4.45 -15.54
CA LYS A 79 -2.90 -4.80 -16.97
C LYS A 79 -1.72 -4.14 -17.67
N PHE A 80 -1.41 -2.92 -17.31
CA PHE A 80 -0.34 -2.13 -17.92
C PHE A 80 0.92 -2.07 -17.06
N SER A 81 1.14 -3.07 -16.22
CA SER A 81 2.39 -3.25 -15.49
C SER A 81 3.05 -4.57 -15.86
N ARG A 82 4.40 -4.55 -15.97
CA ARG A 82 5.20 -5.75 -16.20
C ARG A 82 5.18 -6.70 -15.00
N SER A 83 4.95 -6.14 -13.82
CA SER A 83 4.93 -6.86 -12.54
C SER A 83 4.08 -6.12 -11.52
N ALA A 84 3.53 -6.86 -10.54
CA ALA A 84 2.76 -6.31 -9.46
C ALA A 84 3.08 -6.99 -8.13
N ASN A 85 2.91 -6.24 -7.02
CA ASN A 85 3.05 -6.80 -5.69
C ASN A 85 2.03 -6.25 -4.70
N GLY A 86 1.66 -7.10 -3.74
CA GLY A 86 1.08 -6.70 -2.46
C GLY A 86 2.18 -6.33 -1.45
N VAL A 87 1.80 -5.73 -0.32
CA VAL A 87 2.72 -5.14 0.66
C VAL A 87 3.04 -6.03 1.87
N SER A 88 2.61 -7.28 1.83
CA SER A 88 2.97 -8.36 2.73
C SER A 88 2.61 -9.70 2.09
N LYS A 89 3.09 -10.82 2.63
CA LYS A 89 2.73 -12.15 2.14
C LYS A 89 1.21 -12.35 2.15
N LEU A 90 0.57 -12.13 3.29
CA LEU A 90 -0.89 -12.25 3.42
C LEU A 90 -1.64 -11.35 2.43
N HIS A 91 -1.17 -10.10 2.26
CA HIS A 91 -1.81 -9.18 1.30
C HIS A 91 -1.58 -9.62 -0.14
N GLY A 92 -0.43 -10.17 -0.49
CA GLY A 92 -0.18 -10.75 -1.81
C GLY A 92 -1.16 -11.88 -2.12
N ASP A 93 -1.38 -12.79 -1.18
CA ASP A 93 -2.35 -13.88 -1.33
C ASP A 93 -3.79 -13.36 -1.49
N VAL A 94 -4.19 -12.36 -0.71
CA VAL A 94 -5.51 -11.70 -0.82
C VAL A 94 -5.67 -11.02 -2.17
N ALA A 95 -4.69 -10.23 -2.61
CA ALA A 95 -4.73 -9.53 -3.89
C ALA A 95 -4.74 -10.51 -5.07
N GLN A 96 -3.98 -11.60 -5.01
CA GLN A 96 -3.98 -12.65 -6.02
C GLN A 96 -5.35 -13.32 -6.14
N ASN A 97 -6.05 -13.55 -5.03
CA ASN A 97 -7.41 -14.09 -5.02
C ASN A 97 -8.44 -13.11 -5.60
N GLN A 98 -8.26 -11.79 -5.39
CA GLN A 98 -9.13 -10.77 -5.97
C GLN A 98 -8.92 -10.61 -7.49
N PHE A 99 -7.69 -10.79 -7.96
CA PHE A 99 -7.31 -10.65 -9.37
C PHE A 99 -6.60 -11.90 -9.90
N PRO A 100 -7.32 -13.04 -10.01
CA PRO A 100 -6.72 -14.35 -10.34
C PRO A 100 -6.10 -14.41 -11.74
N TRP A 101 -6.46 -13.49 -12.61
CA TRP A 101 -5.92 -13.35 -13.95
C TRP A 101 -4.58 -12.59 -14.03
N SER A 102 -4.17 -11.98 -12.92
CA SER A 102 -2.90 -11.26 -12.77
C SER A 102 -1.89 -12.11 -12.00
N ASN A 103 -0.61 -11.78 -12.12
CA ASN A 103 0.45 -12.40 -11.31
C ASN A 103 0.94 -11.38 -10.28
N ILE A 104 0.48 -11.53 -9.03
CA ILE A 104 0.76 -10.59 -7.94
C ILE A 104 1.68 -11.27 -6.93
N SER A 105 2.92 -10.82 -6.87
CA SER A 105 3.89 -11.22 -5.83
C SER A 105 3.66 -10.44 -4.52
N PHE A 106 4.58 -10.54 -3.59
CA PHE A 106 4.58 -9.67 -2.42
C PHE A 106 5.97 -9.11 -2.12
N ILE A 107 5.99 -7.89 -1.59
CA ILE A 107 7.17 -7.25 -1.01
C ILE A 107 6.71 -6.66 0.32
N THR A 108 7.22 -7.20 1.42
CA THR A 108 6.84 -6.73 2.76
C THR A 108 7.33 -5.30 2.95
N ASN A 109 6.41 -4.42 3.36
CA ASN A 109 6.75 -3.03 3.65
C ASN A 109 7.82 -2.93 4.75
N GLY A 110 8.77 -2.05 4.54
CA GLY A 110 9.70 -1.64 5.59
C GLY A 110 8.98 -0.84 6.68
N VAL A 111 9.46 -1.00 7.91
CA VAL A 111 8.97 -0.24 9.07
C VAL A 111 10.13 0.50 9.71
N HIS A 112 9.95 1.79 9.95
CA HIS A 112 10.92 2.56 10.74
C HIS A 112 10.68 2.27 12.22
N HIS A 113 11.31 1.21 12.73
CA HIS A 113 11.08 0.66 14.08
C HIS A 113 11.17 1.71 15.18
N SER A 114 12.17 2.58 15.16
CA SER A 114 12.33 3.60 16.22
C SER A 114 11.35 4.78 16.07
N TYR A 115 10.81 5.07 14.88
CA TYR A 115 9.82 6.14 14.69
C TYR A 115 8.46 5.76 15.27
N TRP A 116 7.96 4.56 14.92
CA TRP A 116 6.62 4.10 15.28
C TRP A 116 6.49 3.58 16.71
N MET A 117 7.61 3.36 17.39
CA MET A 117 7.61 2.84 18.75
C MET A 117 7.29 3.94 19.78
N GLY A 118 6.41 3.64 20.72
CA GLY A 118 6.09 4.52 21.84
C GLY A 118 7.27 4.74 22.80
N SER A 119 7.31 5.91 23.46
CA SER A 119 8.43 6.30 24.33
C SER A 119 8.69 5.34 25.49
N SER A 120 7.66 4.72 26.08
CA SER A 120 7.82 3.73 27.14
C SER A 120 8.63 2.52 26.67
N PHE A 121 8.31 1.98 25.49
CA PHE A 121 9.08 0.88 24.91
C PHE A 121 10.48 1.32 24.45
N LYS A 122 10.63 2.55 23.93
CA LYS A 122 11.95 3.08 23.58
C LYS A 122 12.89 3.09 24.78
N ASN A 123 12.39 3.57 25.91
CA ASN A 123 13.20 3.62 27.16
C ASN A 123 13.54 2.21 27.65
N THR A 124 12.59 1.30 27.64
CA THR A 124 12.83 -0.10 27.99
C THR A 124 13.88 -0.74 27.08
N PHE A 125 13.78 -0.52 25.77
CA PHE A 125 14.74 -1.11 24.82
C PHE A 125 16.11 -0.43 24.86
N ASP A 126 16.18 0.87 25.19
CA ASP A 126 17.47 1.55 25.42
C ASP A 126 18.23 0.95 26.61
N GLU A 127 17.49 0.52 27.65
CA GLU A 127 18.05 -0.11 28.86
C GLU A 127 18.46 -1.56 28.62
N TYR A 128 17.55 -2.38 28.04
CA TYR A 128 17.73 -3.83 27.95
C TYR A 128 18.40 -4.30 26.66
N LEU A 129 18.28 -3.52 25.58
CA LEU A 129 18.79 -3.86 24.22
C LEU A 129 19.64 -2.70 23.67
N PRO A 130 20.73 -2.32 24.32
CA PRO A 130 21.49 -1.12 23.94
C PRO A 130 21.96 -1.20 22.49
N GLY A 131 21.72 -0.11 21.74
CA GLY A 131 22.07 0.02 20.32
C GLY A 131 21.00 -0.48 19.34
N TRP A 132 19.83 -0.96 19.79
CA TRP A 132 18.74 -1.43 18.95
C TRP A 132 18.24 -0.40 17.90
N ARG A 133 18.41 0.89 18.18
CA ARG A 133 17.98 1.95 17.24
C ARG A 133 18.80 1.95 15.95
N ARG A 134 20.06 1.52 16.00
CA ARG A 134 20.97 1.42 14.85
C ARG A 134 21.02 0.03 14.27
N ASP A 135 20.75 -0.96 15.09
CA ASP A 135 20.78 -2.37 14.76
C ASP A 135 19.47 -3.03 15.19
N PRO A 136 18.45 -3.09 14.29
CA PRO A 136 17.15 -3.65 14.60
C PRO A 136 17.17 -5.15 14.89
N GLN A 137 18.22 -5.89 14.50
CA GLN A 137 18.37 -7.32 14.81
C GLN A 137 18.48 -7.57 16.32
N LYS A 138 18.86 -6.54 17.10
CA LYS A 138 18.86 -6.65 18.56
C LYS A 138 17.48 -6.84 19.16
N LEU A 139 16.41 -6.46 18.43
CA LEU A 139 15.03 -6.70 18.84
C LEU A 139 14.67 -8.20 18.86
N ASP A 140 15.44 -9.06 18.20
CA ASP A 140 15.27 -10.53 18.28
C ASP A 140 15.56 -11.07 19.69
N ASN A 141 16.19 -10.26 20.55
CA ASN A 141 16.47 -10.60 21.94
C ASN A 141 15.44 -10.03 22.94
N VAL A 142 14.26 -9.67 22.49
CA VAL A 142 13.19 -9.10 23.34
C VAL A 142 12.77 -10.05 24.47
N ASP A 143 12.90 -11.35 24.27
CA ASP A 143 12.68 -12.41 25.25
C ASP A 143 13.58 -12.34 26.49
N LYS A 144 14.70 -11.62 26.41
CA LYS A 144 15.58 -11.34 27.56
C LYS A 144 15.03 -10.26 28.50
N ILE A 145 14.01 -9.52 28.09
CA ILE A 145 13.38 -8.49 28.91
C ILE A 145 12.31 -9.16 29.78
N PRO A 146 12.31 -8.94 31.10
CA PRO A 146 11.29 -9.52 31.96
C PRO A 146 9.87 -9.10 31.54
N ASP A 147 8.93 -10.03 31.48
CA ASP A 147 7.53 -9.79 31.07
C ASP A 147 6.91 -8.62 31.83
N LYS A 148 7.15 -8.53 33.14
CA LYS A 148 6.65 -7.43 33.97
C LYS A 148 7.07 -6.05 33.47
N ILE A 149 8.28 -5.91 32.95
CA ILE A 149 8.79 -4.67 32.39
C ILE A 149 8.08 -4.33 31.09
N LEU A 150 7.92 -5.33 30.20
CA LEU A 150 7.18 -5.15 28.94
C LEU A 150 5.71 -4.79 29.19
N LEU A 151 5.06 -5.46 30.14
CA LEU A 151 3.68 -5.15 30.54
C LEU A 151 3.56 -3.73 31.10
N THR A 152 4.51 -3.31 31.94
CA THR A 152 4.52 -1.94 32.47
C THR A 152 4.66 -0.90 31.36
N ALA A 153 5.57 -1.11 30.41
CA ALA A 153 5.74 -0.24 29.24
C ALA A 153 4.46 -0.14 28.39
N HIS A 154 3.77 -1.28 28.21
CA HIS A 154 2.48 -1.32 27.50
C HIS A 154 1.40 -0.55 28.27
N GLU A 155 1.25 -0.74 29.58
CA GLU A 155 0.26 -0.03 30.40
C GLU A 155 0.47 1.49 30.39
N ILE A 156 1.72 1.96 30.42
CA ILE A 156 2.05 3.39 30.31
C ILE A 156 1.56 3.92 28.96
N SER A 157 1.82 3.20 27.87
CA SER A 157 1.38 3.57 26.52
C SER A 157 -0.14 3.62 26.43
N LYS A 158 -0.83 2.61 26.97
CA LYS A 158 -2.30 2.52 27.01
C LYS A 158 -2.91 3.68 27.80
N ARG A 159 -2.38 3.97 28.98
CA ARG A 159 -2.87 5.10 29.81
C ARG A 159 -2.73 6.43 29.08
N ARG A 160 -1.61 6.69 28.40
CA ARG A 160 -1.42 7.90 27.60
C ARG A 160 -2.46 8.03 26.49
N LEU A 161 -2.73 6.93 25.77
CA LEU A 161 -3.75 6.93 24.72
C LEU A 161 -5.14 7.25 25.29
N LEU A 162 -5.51 6.60 26.41
CA LEU A 162 -6.81 6.83 27.05
C LEU A 162 -6.95 8.26 27.57
N THR A 163 -5.89 8.80 28.19
CA THR A 163 -5.88 10.21 28.64
C THR A 163 -6.06 11.17 27.46
N TYR A 164 -5.36 10.93 26.36
CA TYR A 164 -5.51 11.74 25.14
C TYR A 164 -6.93 11.66 24.59
N ALA A 165 -7.47 10.45 24.43
CA ALA A 165 -8.80 10.24 23.89
C ALA A 165 -9.86 10.93 24.75
N ASN A 166 -9.81 10.79 26.07
CA ASN A 166 -10.74 11.42 26.99
C ASN A 166 -10.69 12.97 26.93
N ALA A 167 -9.49 13.53 26.75
CA ALA A 167 -9.33 14.98 26.60
C ALA A 167 -9.88 15.55 25.28
N GLN A 168 -10.08 14.71 24.26
CA GLN A 168 -10.69 15.11 22.98
C GLN A 168 -12.23 15.00 22.99
N THR A 169 -12.79 14.26 23.92
CA THR A 169 -14.25 14.01 24.02
C THR A 169 -14.94 14.80 25.11
N SER A 170 -14.19 15.61 25.87
CA SER A 170 -14.67 16.55 26.88
C SER A 170 -14.85 17.93 26.29
#